data_2c8c9652d5d721c4dbf9883e4b3198ef
#
_entry.id   2c8c9652d5d721c4dbf9883e4b3198ef
#
_cell.length_a   1.000
_cell.length_b   1.000
_cell.length_c   1.000
_cell.angle_alpha   90.00
_cell.angle_beta   90.00
_cell.angle_gamma   90.00
#
_symmetry.space_group_name_H-M   'P 1'
#
loop_
_entity.id
_entity.type
_entity.pdbx_description
1 polymer ?
#
loop_
_entity_poly.entity_id
_entity_poly.type
_entity_poly.pdbx_seq_one_letter_code
_entity_poly.pdbx_strand_id
1 'polypeptide(L)'
;MKDSLFVQRAMRGVDAAYDMRFTEADRIFSDIERQYPQHPAGPFLKALSRWWLILANVGDTAIDDVFHQEMTQVSQRSDRMLARNPNSYDAVLFKGMAVGFRSRLYANRSEWIKSFKYGKEAVDYVTRAAQIAPENNDYYFGWGVYDYFADVLPRKYPAMKYAMWFLPRGSRERGLEEIKRTFNRGSFMRAEAAYYLFQINYVYEPRYEGANYYIGWLRARYPNNAFYHILQARTENYFGYSERAKELFHEVAARHERKQSGYTPAIAEQAYYYLSGLYLFKGDYGNAKAVTTKLLLLDTKAKKKSDFHVLGRLRLGMTYDAMGDRTKAKEMYQLVMRLPDVQRSRDRAKEFLQNPYRGIK
;
A
#
# COMPACT_ATOMS: atom_id res chain seq x y z
N MET A 1 26.09 7.88 -8.14
CA MET A 1 26.51 7.30 -6.82
C MET A 1 27.72 6.36 -7.02
N LYS A 2 28.95 6.90 -6.95
CA LYS A 2 30.17 6.09 -7.04
C LYS A 2 30.77 5.78 -5.64
N ASP A 3 30.25 6.43 -4.58
CA ASP A 3 30.69 6.18 -3.20
C ASP A 3 29.99 4.95 -2.64
N SER A 4 30.70 3.83 -2.57
CA SER A 4 30.17 2.56 -2.08
C SER A 4 29.71 2.64 -0.60
N LEU A 5 30.35 3.48 0.20
CA LEU A 5 30.01 3.68 1.62
C LEU A 5 28.68 4.43 1.75
N PHE A 6 28.48 5.48 0.93
CA PHE A 6 27.20 6.19 0.87
C PHE A 6 26.05 5.23 0.49
N VAL A 7 26.25 4.41 -0.56
CA VAL A 7 25.24 3.45 -1.03
C VAL A 7 24.92 2.43 0.07
N GLN A 8 25.90 1.85 0.73
CA GLN A 8 25.69 0.89 1.82
C GLN A 8 24.91 1.52 2.99
N ARG A 9 25.26 2.74 3.40
CA ARG A 9 24.55 3.46 4.47
C ARG A 9 23.11 3.79 4.07
N ALA A 10 22.90 4.28 2.85
CA ALA A 10 21.56 4.57 2.34
C ALA A 10 20.70 3.30 2.31
N MET A 11 21.24 2.17 1.84
CA MET A 11 20.53 0.89 1.82
C MET A 11 20.18 0.39 3.22
N ARG A 12 21.07 0.51 4.21
CA ARG A 12 20.74 0.19 5.61
C ARG A 12 19.56 1.03 6.13
N GLY A 13 19.55 2.32 5.84
CA GLY A 13 18.45 3.21 6.22
C GLY A 13 17.15 2.84 5.50
N VAL A 14 17.22 2.52 4.21
CA VAL A 14 16.07 2.05 3.42
C VAL A 14 15.53 0.75 4.00
N ASP A 15 16.36 -0.25 4.26
CA ASP A 15 15.93 -1.51 4.87
C ASP A 15 15.31 -1.29 6.27
N ALA A 16 15.84 -0.36 7.06
CA ALA A 16 15.24 0.01 8.35
C ALA A 16 13.86 0.67 8.19
N ALA A 17 13.70 1.59 7.22
CA ALA A 17 12.41 2.23 6.93
C ALA A 17 11.37 1.21 6.42
N TYR A 18 11.77 0.32 5.51
CA TYR A 18 10.91 -0.76 5.01
C TYR A 18 10.53 -1.76 6.10
N ASP A 19 11.39 -1.98 7.09
CA ASP A 19 11.08 -2.82 8.25
C ASP A 19 10.40 -2.05 9.41
N MET A 20 9.95 -0.80 9.15
CA MET A 20 9.29 0.09 10.11
C MET A 20 10.10 0.40 11.38
N ARG A 21 11.41 0.29 11.30
CA ARG A 21 12.38 0.73 12.33
C ARG A 21 12.71 2.22 12.12
N PHE A 22 11.68 3.06 12.21
CA PHE A 22 11.75 4.47 11.79
C PHE A 22 12.79 5.29 12.56
N THR A 23 12.97 5.07 13.85
CA THR A 23 14.00 5.78 14.64
C THR A 23 15.41 5.50 14.13
N GLU A 24 15.69 4.25 13.73
CA GLU A 24 16.98 3.88 13.15
C GLU A 24 17.15 4.49 11.76
N ALA A 25 16.10 4.39 10.92
CA ALA A 25 16.09 4.97 9.58
C ALA A 25 16.34 6.49 9.62
N ASP A 26 15.59 7.22 10.45
CA ASP A 26 15.67 8.68 10.54
C ASP A 26 17.05 9.14 11.05
N ARG A 27 17.69 8.40 11.96
CA ARG A 27 19.08 8.67 12.38
C ARG A 27 20.02 8.55 11.19
N ILE A 28 19.97 7.44 10.45
CA ILE A 28 20.84 7.20 9.28
C ILE A 28 20.59 8.28 8.21
N PHE A 29 19.35 8.60 7.93
CA PHE A 29 18.97 9.58 6.89
C PHE A 29 19.38 11.01 7.29
N SER A 30 19.27 11.36 8.56
CA SER A 30 19.75 12.65 9.08
C SER A 30 21.26 12.79 9.01
N ASP A 31 22.00 11.69 9.26
CA ASP A 31 23.45 11.68 9.09
C ASP A 31 23.85 11.84 7.62
N ILE A 32 23.15 11.17 6.70
CA ILE A 32 23.38 11.33 5.26
C ILE A 32 23.09 12.78 4.84
N GLU A 33 21.98 13.37 5.30
CA GLU A 33 21.64 14.75 4.94
C GLU A 33 22.66 15.76 5.47
N ARG A 34 23.17 15.57 6.68
CA ARG A 34 24.24 16.44 7.24
C ARG A 34 25.53 16.34 6.44
N GLN A 35 25.91 15.12 6.03
CA GLN A 35 27.14 14.91 5.26
C GLN A 35 27.01 15.41 3.81
N TYR A 36 25.83 15.34 3.22
CA TYR A 36 25.55 15.70 1.83
C TYR A 36 24.36 16.69 1.72
N PRO A 37 24.47 17.92 2.28
CA PRO A 37 23.32 18.82 2.46
C PRO A 37 22.70 19.31 1.15
N GLN A 38 23.44 19.30 0.05
CA GLN A 38 22.95 19.69 -1.27
C GLN A 38 22.44 18.51 -2.10
N HIS A 39 22.67 17.28 -1.65
CA HIS A 39 22.27 16.08 -2.39
C HIS A 39 20.77 15.81 -2.19
N PRO A 40 20.00 15.41 -3.25
CA PRO A 40 18.56 15.13 -3.14
C PRO A 40 18.23 13.89 -2.32
N ALA A 41 19.19 13.01 -2.05
CA ALA A 41 18.97 11.77 -1.30
C ALA A 41 18.48 12.01 0.13
N GLY A 42 19.00 13.02 0.84
CA GLY A 42 18.61 13.27 2.25
C GLY A 42 17.09 13.42 2.43
N PRO A 43 16.45 14.44 1.82
CA PRO A 43 15.00 14.61 1.93
C PRO A 43 14.22 13.44 1.31
N PHE A 44 14.70 12.81 0.24
CA PHE A 44 14.05 11.64 -0.35
C PHE A 44 14.00 10.47 0.62
N LEU A 45 15.11 10.13 1.24
CA LEU A 45 15.20 9.03 2.19
C LEU A 45 14.32 9.26 3.43
N LYS A 46 14.25 10.50 3.94
CA LYS A 46 13.32 10.85 5.03
C LYS A 46 11.86 10.68 4.62
N ALA A 47 11.51 11.08 3.42
CA ALA A 47 10.17 10.90 2.90
C ALA A 47 9.75 9.42 2.73
N LEU A 48 10.71 8.48 2.58
CA LEU A 48 10.40 7.04 2.57
C LEU A 48 9.82 6.56 3.91
N SER A 49 10.30 7.05 5.05
CA SER A 49 9.68 6.72 6.35
C SER A 49 8.23 7.18 6.41
N ARG A 50 7.94 8.40 5.90
CA ARG A 50 6.55 8.92 5.83
C ARG A 50 5.67 8.14 4.85
N TRP A 51 6.24 7.69 3.75
CA TRP A 51 5.51 6.85 2.80
C TRP A 51 4.94 5.59 3.45
N TRP A 52 5.71 4.93 4.31
CA TRP A 52 5.23 3.77 5.06
C TRP A 52 4.14 4.10 6.07
N LEU A 53 4.19 5.28 6.70
CA LEU A 53 3.11 5.76 7.57
C LEU A 53 1.83 6.05 6.78
N ILE A 54 1.94 6.61 5.57
CA ILE A 54 0.81 6.80 4.65
C ILE A 54 0.18 5.45 4.29
N LEU A 55 0.99 4.45 3.91
CA LEU A 55 0.49 3.13 3.54
C LEU A 55 -0.12 2.38 4.74
N ALA A 56 0.40 2.57 5.94
CA ALA A 56 -0.14 1.97 7.15
C ALA A 56 -1.49 2.60 7.58
N ASN A 57 -1.84 3.77 7.08
CA ASN A 57 -3.13 4.46 7.32
C ASN A 57 -3.55 5.30 6.12
N VAL A 58 -3.90 4.64 5.01
CA VAL A 58 -4.26 5.31 3.74
C VAL A 58 -5.41 6.31 3.89
N GLY A 59 -6.32 6.14 4.85
CA GLY A 59 -7.42 7.06 5.12
C GLY A 59 -7.02 8.37 5.79
N ASP A 60 -5.80 8.46 6.35
CA ASP A 60 -5.28 9.64 7.02
C ASP A 60 -4.45 10.48 6.04
N THR A 61 -4.78 11.76 5.93
CA THR A 61 -4.08 12.72 5.06
C THR A 61 -3.19 13.70 5.82
N ALA A 62 -3.04 13.52 7.13
CA ALA A 62 -2.36 14.49 8.00
C ALA A 62 -0.89 14.76 7.64
N ILE A 63 -0.24 13.77 7.02
CA ILE A 63 1.18 13.86 6.64
C ILE A 63 1.41 14.09 5.14
N ASP A 64 0.36 14.19 4.34
CA ASP A 64 0.48 14.36 2.90
C ASP A 64 1.22 15.65 2.51
N ASP A 65 0.90 16.77 3.16
CA ASP A 65 1.55 18.04 2.89
C ASP A 65 3.04 18.02 3.21
N VAL A 66 3.43 17.39 4.32
CA VAL A 66 4.84 17.22 4.69
C VAL A 66 5.56 16.35 3.65
N PHE A 67 4.94 15.27 3.22
CA PHE A 67 5.47 14.39 2.17
C PHE A 67 5.64 15.15 0.84
N HIS A 68 4.64 15.96 0.44
CA HIS A 68 4.73 16.79 -0.76
C HIS A 68 5.85 17.85 -0.68
N GLN A 69 6.04 18.47 0.50
CA GLN A 69 7.13 19.43 0.72
C GLN A 69 8.49 18.76 0.59
N GLU A 70 8.69 17.59 1.17
CA GLU A 70 9.94 16.82 1.05
C GLU A 70 10.22 16.43 -0.41
N MET A 71 9.22 15.90 -1.14
CA MET A 71 9.38 15.61 -2.57
C MET A 71 9.68 16.85 -3.41
N THR A 72 9.15 18.00 -3.02
CA THR A 72 9.48 19.29 -3.65
C THR A 72 10.95 19.68 -3.38
N GLN A 73 11.45 19.49 -2.15
CA GLN A 73 12.87 19.74 -1.83
C GLN A 73 13.79 18.80 -2.63
N VAL A 74 13.41 17.52 -2.78
CA VAL A 74 14.14 16.57 -3.64
C VAL A 74 14.25 17.12 -5.07
N SER A 75 13.12 17.55 -5.65
CA SER A 75 13.09 18.11 -7.00
C SER A 75 13.96 19.35 -7.14
N GLN A 76 13.88 20.30 -6.19
CA GLN A 76 14.68 21.53 -6.19
C GLN A 76 16.18 21.26 -6.07
N ARG A 77 16.60 20.31 -5.20
CA ARG A 77 18.02 19.92 -5.08
C ARG A 77 18.50 19.25 -6.36
N SER A 78 17.66 18.39 -6.97
CA SER A 78 17.95 17.77 -8.26
C SER A 78 18.12 18.82 -9.36
N ASP A 79 17.24 19.83 -9.44
CA ASP A 79 17.33 20.89 -10.45
C ASP A 79 18.63 21.69 -10.33
N ARG A 80 19.05 22.02 -9.11
CA ARG A 80 20.35 22.69 -8.88
C ARG A 80 21.53 21.83 -9.32
N MET A 81 21.48 20.51 -9.13
CA MET A 81 22.51 19.60 -9.62
C MET A 81 22.50 19.48 -11.14
N LEU A 82 21.31 19.41 -11.77
CA LEU A 82 21.16 19.34 -13.23
C LEU A 82 21.61 20.64 -13.92
N ALA A 83 21.42 21.80 -13.29
CA ALA A 83 21.93 23.08 -13.80
C ALA A 83 23.48 23.11 -13.86
N ARG A 84 24.16 22.39 -12.96
CA ARG A 84 25.64 22.28 -12.96
C ARG A 84 26.15 21.14 -13.85
N ASN A 85 25.43 20.02 -13.86
CA ASN A 85 25.74 18.85 -14.68
C ASN A 85 24.45 18.23 -15.22
N PRO A 86 24.06 18.53 -16.48
CA PRO A 86 22.86 17.99 -17.09
C PRO A 86 22.81 16.46 -17.13
N ASN A 87 23.95 15.77 -17.12
CA ASN A 87 24.05 14.32 -17.14
C ASN A 87 24.30 13.70 -15.74
N SER A 88 23.96 14.42 -14.67
CA SER A 88 24.02 13.87 -13.32
C SER A 88 22.99 12.76 -13.14
N TYR A 89 23.43 11.50 -13.13
CA TYR A 89 22.58 10.34 -12.93
C TYR A 89 21.76 10.44 -11.63
N ASP A 90 22.42 10.78 -10.51
CA ASP A 90 21.77 10.89 -9.21
C ASP A 90 20.65 11.95 -9.23
N ALA A 91 20.90 13.10 -9.85
CA ALA A 91 19.89 14.14 -9.94
C ALA A 91 18.67 13.72 -10.79
N VAL A 92 18.90 13.07 -11.93
CA VAL A 92 17.83 12.52 -12.77
C VAL A 92 17.04 11.45 -12.03
N LEU A 93 17.73 10.52 -11.37
CA LEU A 93 17.12 9.41 -10.64
C LEU A 93 16.23 9.94 -9.49
N PHE A 94 16.78 10.75 -8.60
CA PHE A 94 16.04 11.24 -7.43
C PHE A 94 14.87 12.16 -7.84
N LYS A 95 15.01 12.94 -8.90
CA LYS A 95 13.90 13.74 -9.42
C LYS A 95 12.80 12.84 -9.97
N GLY A 96 13.15 11.83 -10.77
CA GLY A 96 12.20 10.85 -11.29
C GLY A 96 11.47 10.08 -10.17
N MET A 97 12.20 9.67 -9.13
CA MET A 97 11.60 9.03 -7.95
C MET A 97 10.64 9.96 -7.21
N ALA A 98 11.03 11.22 -6.95
CA ALA A 98 10.16 12.18 -6.26
C ALA A 98 8.86 12.42 -7.01
N VAL A 99 8.93 12.59 -8.33
CA VAL A 99 7.76 12.76 -9.20
C VAL A 99 6.91 11.48 -9.21
N GLY A 100 7.53 10.30 -9.30
CA GLY A 100 6.84 9.01 -9.26
C GLY A 100 6.11 8.75 -7.94
N PHE A 101 6.73 9.05 -6.79
CA PHE A 101 6.07 8.92 -5.48
C PHE A 101 4.92 9.92 -5.30
N ARG A 102 5.04 11.15 -5.83
CA ARG A 102 3.90 12.08 -5.87
C ARG A 102 2.75 11.54 -6.72
N SER A 103 3.04 10.95 -7.88
CA SER A 103 2.04 10.27 -8.71
C SER A 103 1.30 9.17 -7.92
N ARG A 104 2.03 8.33 -7.19
CA ARG A 104 1.45 7.26 -6.35
C ARG A 104 0.58 7.82 -5.23
N LEU A 105 1.00 8.89 -4.57
CA LEU A 105 0.19 9.52 -3.53
C LEU A 105 -1.12 10.07 -4.10
N TYR A 106 -1.08 10.77 -5.23
CA TYR A 106 -2.29 11.24 -5.90
C TYR A 106 -3.22 10.09 -6.32
N ALA A 107 -2.68 8.95 -6.79
CA ALA A 107 -3.48 7.75 -7.07
C ALA A 107 -4.17 7.22 -5.80
N ASN A 108 -3.46 7.15 -4.67
CA ASN A 108 -4.02 6.74 -3.38
C ASN A 108 -5.13 7.69 -2.87
N ARG A 109 -5.11 8.95 -3.32
CA ARG A 109 -6.14 9.96 -3.01
C ARG A 109 -7.24 10.04 -4.08
N SER A 110 -7.22 9.15 -5.08
CA SER A 110 -8.15 9.15 -6.23
C SER A 110 -8.08 10.42 -7.09
N GLU A 111 -6.96 11.16 -7.01
CA GLU A 111 -6.68 12.36 -7.82
C GLU A 111 -6.03 11.97 -9.16
N TRP A 112 -6.77 11.25 -9.98
CA TRP A 112 -6.26 10.57 -11.17
C TRP A 112 -5.58 11.50 -12.18
N ILE A 113 -6.12 12.70 -12.41
CA ILE A 113 -5.52 13.66 -13.37
C ILE A 113 -4.12 14.08 -12.93
N LYS A 114 -3.96 14.39 -11.64
CA LYS A 114 -2.62 14.74 -11.09
C LYS A 114 -1.69 13.54 -11.12
N SER A 115 -2.21 12.36 -10.75
CA SER A 115 -1.45 11.10 -10.80
C SER A 115 -0.89 10.87 -12.21
N PHE A 116 -1.70 10.97 -13.25
CA PHE A 116 -1.24 10.81 -14.64
C PHE A 116 -0.21 11.85 -15.07
N LYS A 117 -0.43 13.13 -14.72
CA LYS A 117 0.52 14.19 -15.06
C LYS A 117 1.91 13.90 -14.48
N TYR A 118 1.98 13.57 -13.19
CA TYR A 118 3.25 13.24 -12.52
C TYR A 118 3.80 11.88 -12.99
N GLY A 119 2.95 10.91 -13.30
CA GLY A 119 3.37 9.62 -13.87
C GLY A 119 4.07 9.77 -15.21
N LYS A 120 3.53 10.58 -16.12
CA LYS A 120 4.18 10.90 -17.41
C LYS A 120 5.54 11.56 -17.21
N GLU A 121 5.61 12.57 -16.35
CA GLU A 121 6.88 13.24 -16.03
C GLU A 121 7.92 12.24 -15.45
N ALA A 122 7.49 11.31 -14.60
CA ALA A 122 8.38 10.28 -14.05
C ALA A 122 8.98 9.40 -15.15
N VAL A 123 8.20 9.02 -16.18
CA VAL A 123 8.69 8.22 -17.32
C VAL A 123 9.78 8.95 -18.09
N ASP A 124 9.66 10.27 -18.29
CA ASP A 124 10.68 11.06 -18.97
C ASP A 124 12.03 11.01 -18.21
N TYR A 125 12.00 11.12 -16.87
CA TYR A 125 13.21 10.98 -16.04
C TYR A 125 13.76 9.55 -16.04
N VAL A 126 12.92 8.52 -16.00
CA VAL A 126 13.34 7.12 -16.09
C VAL A 126 14.06 6.86 -17.42
N THR A 127 13.50 7.36 -18.54
CA THR A 127 14.11 7.26 -19.87
C THR A 127 15.47 7.93 -19.91
N ARG A 128 15.59 9.12 -19.35
CA ARG A 128 16.87 9.85 -19.26
C ARG A 128 17.87 9.13 -18.36
N ALA A 129 17.45 8.58 -17.23
CA ALA A 129 18.32 7.79 -16.35
C ALA A 129 18.90 6.56 -17.06
N ALA A 130 18.09 5.88 -17.86
CA ALA A 130 18.50 4.74 -18.66
C ALA A 130 19.56 5.10 -19.72
N GLN A 131 19.45 6.28 -20.35
CA GLN A 131 20.44 6.76 -21.31
C GLN A 131 21.79 7.07 -20.64
N ILE A 132 21.78 7.54 -19.38
CA ILE A 132 23.01 7.92 -18.64
C ILE A 132 23.73 6.70 -18.08
N ALA A 133 22.98 5.68 -17.59
CA ALA A 133 23.51 4.51 -16.90
C ALA A 133 22.78 3.23 -17.33
N PRO A 134 22.96 2.77 -18.57
CA PRO A 134 22.21 1.64 -19.14
C PRO A 134 22.46 0.31 -18.43
N GLU A 135 23.55 0.16 -17.71
CA GLU A 135 23.89 -1.03 -16.91
C GLU A 135 23.11 -1.12 -15.57
N ASN A 136 22.52 -0.03 -15.08
CA ASN A 136 21.78 -0.02 -13.82
C ASN A 136 20.40 -0.67 -14.02
N ASN A 137 20.11 -1.71 -13.26
CA ASN A 137 18.86 -2.45 -13.39
C ASN A 137 17.66 -1.82 -12.65
N ASP A 138 17.87 -0.77 -11.85
CA ASP A 138 16.78 -0.14 -11.08
C ASP A 138 15.84 0.70 -11.97
N TYR A 139 16.30 1.25 -13.09
CA TYR A 139 15.43 2.04 -13.97
C TYR A 139 14.40 1.18 -14.72
N TYR A 140 14.68 -0.11 -14.93
CA TYR A 140 13.70 -1.02 -15.53
C TYR A 140 12.39 -1.12 -14.72
N PHE A 141 12.45 -0.83 -13.44
CA PHE A 141 11.25 -0.75 -12.62
C PHE A 141 10.24 0.28 -13.15
N GLY A 142 10.70 1.51 -13.43
CA GLY A 142 9.83 2.58 -13.91
C GLY A 142 9.23 2.28 -15.27
N TRP A 143 10.03 1.78 -16.19
CA TRP A 143 9.56 1.34 -17.52
C TRP A 143 8.59 0.17 -17.41
N GLY A 144 8.94 -0.83 -16.63
CA GLY A 144 8.11 -2.01 -16.46
C GLY A 144 6.75 -1.69 -15.86
N VAL A 145 6.70 -0.81 -14.87
CA VAL A 145 5.44 -0.33 -14.29
C VAL A 145 4.63 0.43 -15.34
N TYR A 146 5.25 1.35 -16.08
CA TYR A 146 4.56 2.07 -17.15
C TYR A 146 4.01 1.12 -18.20
N ASP A 147 4.85 0.27 -18.77
CA ASP A 147 4.47 -0.66 -19.85
C ASP A 147 3.34 -1.58 -19.45
N TYR A 148 3.41 -2.16 -18.25
CA TYR A 148 2.37 -3.04 -17.74
C TYR A 148 1.04 -2.30 -17.58
N PHE A 149 1.03 -1.18 -16.87
CA PHE A 149 -0.22 -0.49 -16.56
C PHE A 149 -0.80 0.29 -17.73
N ALA A 150 0.02 0.81 -18.65
CA ALA A 150 -0.44 1.45 -19.87
C ALA A 150 -1.17 0.48 -20.80
N ASP A 151 -0.87 -0.82 -20.75
CA ASP A 151 -1.59 -1.85 -21.48
C ASP A 151 -2.81 -2.39 -20.72
N VAL A 152 -2.65 -2.71 -19.44
CA VAL A 152 -3.65 -3.44 -18.65
C VAL A 152 -4.81 -2.54 -18.18
N LEU A 153 -4.54 -1.30 -17.74
CA LEU A 153 -5.58 -0.43 -17.17
C LEU A 153 -6.67 -0.05 -18.18
N PRO A 154 -6.38 0.32 -19.44
CA PRO A 154 -7.42 0.62 -20.41
C PRO A 154 -8.30 -0.58 -20.79
N ARG A 155 -7.74 -1.80 -20.69
CA ARG A 155 -8.50 -3.04 -20.92
C ARG A 155 -9.42 -3.36 -19.74
N LYS A 156 -8.94 -3.18 -18.51
CA LYS A 156 -9.71 -3.48 -17.28
C LYS A 156 -10.74 -2.40 -16.94
N TYR A 157 -10.42 -1.14 -17.25
CA TYR A 157 -11.24 0.03 -16.93
C TYR A 157 -11.45 0.88 -18.19
N PRO A 158 -12.54 0.67 -18.97
CA PRO A 158 -12.76 1.34 -20.27
C PRO A 158 -12.68 2.88 -20.22
N ALA A 159 -13.11 3.50 -19.11
CA ALA A 159 -12.99 4.95 -18.92
C ALA A 159 -11.52 5.45 -18.97
N MET A 160 -10.57 4.62 -18.55
CA MET A 160 -9.14 4.94 -18.61
C MET A 160 -8.61 5.03 -20.05
N LYS A 161 -9.26 4.37 -21.01
CA LYS A 161 -8.90 4.43 -22.43
C LYS A 161 -8.94 5.87 -22.95
N TYR A 162 -9.94 6.64 -22.53
CA TYR A 162 -10.07 8.05 -22.92
C TYR A 162 -9.05 8.95 -22.20
N ALA A 163 -8.74 8.65 -20.93
CA ALA A 163 -7.78 9.41 -20.17
C ALA A 163 -6.32 9.15 -20.60
N MET A 164 -6.06 8.01 -21.22
CA MET A 164 -4.70 7.56 -21.60
C MET A 164 -4.45 7.56 -23.12
N TRP A 165 -5.39 8.05 -23.95
CA TRP A 165 -5.30 7.97 -25.42
C TRP A 165 -4.06 8.65 -26.01
N PHE A 166 -3.51 9.66 -25.32
CA PHE A 166 -2.34 10.45 -25.73
C PHE A 166 -1.02 9.89 -25.20
N LEU A 167 -1.05 8.82 -24.38
CA LEU A 167 0.14 8.17 -23.86
C LEU A 167 0.63 7.08 -24.83
N PRO A 168 1.95 6.85 -24.93
CA PRO A 168 2.48 5.73 -25.67
C PRO A 168 1.88 4.40 -25.20
N ARG A 169 1.63 3.49 -26.14
CA ARG A 169 1.09 2.17 -25.80
C ARG A 169 2.12 1.37 -25.02
N GLY A 170 1.68 0.76 -23.92
CA GLY A 170 2.48 -0.18 -23.15
C GLY A 170 2.46 -1.58 -23.76
N SER A 171 3.22 -2.48 -23.14
CA SER A 171 3.21 -3.91 -23.39
C SER A 171 3.23 -4.63 -22.05
N ARG A 172 2.18 -5.40 -21.77
CA ARG A 172 2.06 -6.22 -20.57
C ARG A 172 3.24 -7.16 -20.39
N GLU A 173 3.62 -7.85 -21.45
CA GLU A 173 4.70 -8.86 -21.46
C GLU A 173 6.04 -8.19 -21.14
N ARG A 174 6.39 -7.13 -21.87
CA ARG A 174 7.62 -6.38 -21.66
C ARG A 174 7.66 -5.78 -20.24
N GLY A 175 6.55 -5.18 -19.78
CA GLY A 175 6.45 -4.62 -18.45
C GLY A 175 6.70 -5.65 -17.35
N LEU A 176 6.15 -6.87 -17.48
CA LEU A 176 6.40 -7.96 -16.53
C LEU A 176 7.87 -8.40 -16.53
N GLU A 177 8.51 -8.50 -17.70
CA GLU A 177 9.92 -8.88 -17.81
C GLU A 177 10.83 -7.84 -17.15
N GLU A 178 10.59 -6.56 -17.38
CA GLU A 178 11.35 -5.46 -16.82
C GLU A 178 11.21 -5.37 -15.28
N ILE A 179 9.99 -5.52 -14.74
CA ILE A 179 9.79 -5.55 -13.29
C ILE A 179 10.49 -6.78 -12.68
N LYS A 180 10.39 -7.96 -13.31
CA LYS A 180 11.11 -9.17 -12.89
C LYS A 180 12.63 -9.00 -12.96
N ARG A 181 13.14 -8.33 -14.00
CA ARG A 181 14.56 -8.01 -14.13
C ARG A 181 15.02 -7.14 -12.95
N THR A 182 14.24 -6.11 -12.60
CA THR A 182 14.53 -5.28 -11.42
C THR A 182 14.48 -6.09 -10.13
N PHE A 183 13.50 -6.96 -9.95
CA PHE A 183 13.42 -7.82 -8.76
C PHE A 183 14.66 -8.72 -8.63
N ASN A 184 15.15 -9.27 -9.72
CA ASN A 184 16.27 -10.20 -9.69
C ASN A 184 17.65 -9.51 -9.62
N ARG A 185 17.82 -8.34 -10.26
CA ARG A 185 19.12 -7.70 -10.49
C ARG A 185 19.21 -6.25 -9.99
N GLY A 186 18.10 -5.64 -9.60
CA GLY A 186 18.07 -4.29 -9.05
C GLY A 186 18.59 -4.24 -7.62
N SER A 187 18.97 -3.05 -7.18
CA SER A 187 19.46 -2.78 -5.82
C SER A 187 18.42 -2.00 -5.02
N PHE A 188 18.15 -0.75 -5.38
CA PHE A 188 17.23 0.13 -4.65
C PHE A 188 15.76 -0.18 -4.91
N MET A 189 15.41 -0.56 -6.15
CA MET A 189 14.01 -0.80 -6.54
C MET A 189 13.57 -2.26 -6.38
N ARG A 190 14.41 -3.13 -5.84
CA ARG A 190 14.12 -4.57 -5.70
C ARG A 190 12.85 -4.83 -4.87
N ALA A 191 12.71 -4.17 -3.74
CA ALA A 191 11.55 -4.33 -2.87
C ALA A 191 10.27 -3.75 -3.50
N GLU A 192 10.37 -2.61 -4.20
CA GLU A 192 9.26 -2.04 -4.97
C GLU A 192 8.85 -2.98 -6.12
N ALA A 193 9.81 -3.56 -6.84
CA ALA A 193 9.53 -4.52 -7.89
C ALA A 193 8.81 -5.76 -7.34
N ALA A 194 9.24 -6.31 -6.19
CA ALA A 194 8.55 -7.40 -5.51
C ALA A 194 7.09 -7.02 -5.15
N TYR A 195 6.89 -5.80 -4.62
CA TYR A 195 5.55 -5.33 -4.26
C TYR A 195 4.63 -5.18 -5.48
N TYR A 196 5.14 -4.65 -6.60
CA TYR A 196 4.35 -4.55 -7.82
C TYR A 196 4.06 -5.91 -8.45
N LEU A 197 5.00 -6.85 -8.44
CA LEU A 197 4.76 -8.23 -8.86
C LEU A 197 3.73 -8.93 -7.96
N PHE A 198 3.78 -8.65 -6.66
CA PHE A 198 2.72 -9.08 -5.74
C PHE A 198 1.35 -8.50 -6.15
N GLN A 199 1.25 -7.18 -6.35
CA GLN A 199 -0.01 -6.56 -6.75
C GLN A 199 -0.56 -7.10 -8.07
N ILE A 200 0.31 -7.34 -9.04
CA ILE A 200 -0.08 -7.93 -10.33
C ILE A 200 -0.72 -9.30 -10.10
N ASN A 201 -0.08 -10.17 -9.32
CA ASN A 201 -0.57 -11.52 -9.04
C ASN A 201 -1.72 -11.57 -8.02
N TYR A 202 -1.99 -10.49 -7.30
CA TYR A 202 -3.09 -10.43 -6.33
C TYR A 202 -4.34 -9.73 -6.88
N VAL A 203 -4.16 -8.62 -7.65
CA VAL A 203 -5.26 -7.73 -8.05
C VAL A 203 -5.59 -7.82 -9.52
N TYR A 204 -4.57 -7.85 -10.38
CA TYR A 204 -4.75 -7.72 -11.84
C TYR A 204 -4.84 -9.07 -12.54
N GLU A 205 -4.03 -10.02 -12.14
CA GLU A 205 -3.95 -11.38 -12.68
C GLU A 205 -3.88 -12.39 -11.53
N PRO A 206 -4.99 -12.60 -10.77
CA PRO A 206 -4.95 -13.37 -9.54
C PRO A 206 -4.37 -14.77 -9.72
N ARG A 207 -3.18 -15.01 -9.12
CA ARG A 207 -2.47 -16.29 -9.08
C ARG A 207 -1.83 -16.45 -7.70
N TYR A 208 -2.23 -17.49 -6.99
CA TYR A 208 -1.77 -17.69 -5.61
C TYR A 208 -0.25 -17.82 -5.51
N GLU A 209 0.35 -18.69 -6.34
CA GLU A 209 1.78 -18.98 -6.28
C GLU A 209 2.61 -17.71 -6.44
N GLY A 210 2.28 -16.86 -7.42
CA GLY A 210 2.95 -15.59 -7.64
C GLY A 210 2.72 -14.60 -6.50
N ALA A 211 1.47 -14.42 -6.07
CA ALA A 211 1.14 -13.52 -4.96
C ALA A 211 1.84 -13.97 -3.68
N ASN A 212 1.77 -15.26 -3.33
CA ASN A 212 2.39 -15.81 -2.12
C ASN A 212 3.92 -15.73 -2.17
N TYR A 213 4.54 -15.99 -3.32
CA TYR A 213 5.98 -15.90 -3.49
C TYR A 213 6.50 -14.48 -3.20
N TYR A 214 5.93 -13.47 -3.84
CA TYR A 214 6.43 -12.10 -3.69
C TYR A 214 6.09 -11.49 -2.32
N ILE A 215 4.89 -11.74 -1.78
CA ILE A 215 4.56 -11.24 -0.43
C ILE A 215 5.35 -11.99 0.64
N GLY A 216 5.61 -13.27 0.46
CA GLY A 216 6.46 -14.08 1.34
C GLY A 216 7.90 -13.57 1.36
N TRP A 217 8.46 -13.23 0.18
CA TRP A 217 9.78 -12.63 0.07
C TRP A 217 9.85 -11.28 0.82
N LEU A 218 8.84 -10.40 0.63
CA LEU A 218 8.76 -9.12 1.32
C LEU A 218 8.66 -9.29 2.84
N ARG A 219 7.86 -10.26 3.30
CA ARG A 219 7.68 -10.57 4.72
C ARG A 219 8.94 -11.14 5.36
N ALA A 220 9.68 -12.00 4.65
CA ALA A 220 10.93 -12.56 5.13
C ALA A 220 12.01 -11.47 5.26
N ARG A 221 12.05 -10.53 4.31
CA ARG A 221 13.00 -9.42 4.32
C ARG A 221 12.66 -8.34 5.34
N TYR A 222 11.37 -8.05 5.53
CA TYR A 222 10.85 -6.97 6.37
C TYR A 222 9.80 -7.49 7.36
N PRO A 223 10.20 -8.28 8.36
CA PRO A 223 9.28 -9.00 9.26
C PRO A 223 8.46 -8.08 10.17
N ASN A 224 8.88 -6.83 10.38
CA ASN A 224 8.15 -5.86 11.17
C ASN A 224 7.21 -4.96 10.34
N ASN A 225 7.21 -5.11 9.00
CA ASN A 225 6.35 -4.29 8.16
C ASN A 225 4.88 -4.72 8.26
N ALA A 226 4.09 -3.92 8.98
CA ALA A 226 2.68 -4.19 9.24
C ALA A 226 1.84 -4.20 7.94
N PHE A 227 2.21 -3.38 6.95
CA PHE A 227 1.51 -3.34 5.67
C PHE A 227 1.71 -4.63 4.87
N TYR A 228 2.93 -5.16 4.80
CA TYR A 228 3.16 -6.45 4.16
C TYR A 228 2.53 -7.60 4.95
N HIS A 229 2.48 -7.50 6.29
CA HIS A 229 1.85 -8.51 7.12
C HIS A 229 0.34 -8.61 6.85
N ILE A 230 -0.38 -7.50 6.86
CA ILE A 230 -1.82 -7.52 6.57
C ILE A 230 -2.10 -7.96 5.12
N LEU A 231 -1.24 -7.60 4.16
CA LEU A 231 -1.38 -8.06 2.78
C LEU A 231 -1.19 -9.57 2.67
N GLN A 232 -0.23 -10.17 3.37
CA GLN A 232 -0.06 -11.62 3.40
C GLN A 232 -1.30 -12.30 3.97
N ALA A 233 -1.81 -11.84 5.12
CA ALA A 233 -3.02 -12.38 5.72
C ALA A 233 -4.23 -12.31 4.77
N ARG A 234 -4.39 -11.18 4.07
CA ARG A 234 -5.45 -10.99 3.06
C ARG A 234 -5.26 -11.89 1.85
N THR A 235 -4.02 -12.15 1.43
CA THR A 235 -3.72 -13.08 0.33
C THR A 235 -4.17 -14.48 0.67
N GLU A 236 -3.80 -14.99 1.85
CA GLU A 236 -4.25 -16.31 2.30
C GLU A 236 -5.79 -16.41 2.35
N ASN A 237 -6.43 -15.36 2.90
CA ASN A 237 -7.90 -15.32 2.96
C ASN A 237 -8.55 -15.28 1.57
N TYR A 238 -8.02 -14.50 0.64
CA TYR A 238 -8.57 -14.33 -0.70
C TYR A 238 -8.51 -15.63 -1.52
N PHE A 239 -7.44 -16.40 -1.36
CA PHE A 239 -7.25 -17.67 -2.06
C PHE A 239 -7.77 -18.89 -1.29
N GLY A 240 -8.50 -18.68 -0.16
CA GLY A 240 -9.22 -19.75 0.54
C GLY A 240 -8.45 -20.47 1.65
N TYR A 241 -7.21 -20.06 1.95
CA TYR A 241 -6.40 -20.63 3.03
C TYR A 241 -6.80 -20.06 4.40
N SER A 242 -8.05 -20.30 4.81
CA SER A 242 -8.72 -19.65 5.93
C SER A 242 -8.02 -19.84 7.28
N GLU A 243 -7.46 -21.02 7.59
CA GLU A 243 -6.75 -21.25 8.86
C GLU A 243 -5.45 -20.45 8.91
N ARG A 244 -4.67 -20.46 7.84
CA ARG A 244 -3.45 -19.68 7.74
C ARG A 244 -3.74 -18.17 7.82
N ALA A 245 -4.78 -17.71 7.13
CA ALA A 245 -5.24 -16.33 7.21
C ALA A 245 -5.61 -15.93 8.64
N LYS A 246 -6.35 -16.81 9.35
CA LYS A 246 -6.76 -16.59 10.74
C LYS A 246 -5.56 -16.41 11.68
N GLU A 247 -4.54 -17.28 11.57
CA GLU A 247 -3.30 -17.14 12.33
C GLU A 247 -2.63 -15.79 12.10
N LEU A 248 -2.44 -15.41 10.84
CA LEU A 248 -1.81 -14.15 10.47
C LEU A 248 -2.61 -12.93 10.93
N PHE A 249 -3.95 -12.94 10.81
CA PHE A 249 -4.77 -11.84 11.33
C PHE A 249 -4.70 -11.72 12.86
N HIS A 250 -4.63 -12.84 13.58
CA HIS A 250 -4.41 -12.82 15.03
C HIS A 250 -3.05 -12.23 15.38
N GLU A 251 -2.00 -12.58 14.63
CA GLU A 251 -0.68 -12.02 14.86
C GLU A 251 -0.66 -10.50 14.61
N VAL A 252 -1.33 -10.02 13.55
CA VAL A 252 -1.48 -8.58 13.27
C VAL A 252 -2.19 -7.88 14.43
N ALA A 253 -3.31 -8.43 14.91
CA ALA A 253 -4.07 -7.88 16.03
C ALA A 253 -3.23 -7.83 17.32
N ALA A 254 -2.52 -8.90 17.64
CA ALA A 254 -1.66 -8.98 18.83
C ALA A 254 -0.50 -7.99 18.77
N ARG A 255 0.10 -7.76 17.61
CA ARG A 255 1.17 -6.75 17.44
C ARG A 255 0.63 -5.33 17.59
N HIS A 256 -0.61 -5.05 17.14
CA HIS A 256 -1.29 -3.79 17.41
C HIS A 256 -1.54 -3.58 18.91
N GLU A 257 -2.07 -4.59 19.60
CA GLU A 257 -2.34 -4.52 21.06
C GLU A 257 -1.05 -4.26 21.86
N ARG A 258 0.10 -4.78 21.39
CA ARG A 258 1.43 -4.49 21.95
C ARG A 258 2.01 -3.13 21.50
N LYS A 259 1.26 -2.32 20.73
CA LYS A 259 1.68 -1.01 20.21
C LYS A 259 2.97 -1.06 19.39
N GLN A 260 3.20 -2.16 18.67
CA GLN A 260 4.37 -2.29 17.81
C GLN A 260 4.31 -1.26 16.67
N SER A 261 5.47 -0.69 16.31
CA SER A 261 5.59 0.30 15.23
C SER A 261 4.95 -0.19 13.93
N GLY A 262 4.18 0.67 13.26
CA GLY A 262 3.48 0.37 12.01
C GLY A 262 2.15 -0.39 12.16
N TYR A 263 1.88 -1.05 13.28
CA TYR A 263 0.61 -1.75 13.54
C TYR A 263 -0.45 -0.77 14.05
N THR A 264 -0.83 0.14 13.18
CA THR A 264 -1.79 1.23 13.45
C THR A 264 -3.21 0.70 13.70
N PRO A 265 -4.12 1.51 14.28
CA PRO A 265 -5.54 1.16 14.35
C PRO A 265 -6.14 0.79 12.98
N ALA A 266 -5.74 1.45 11.89
CA ALA A 266 -6.23 1.15 10.56
C ALA A 266 -5.78 -0.23 10.02
N ILE A 267 -4.59 -0.70 10.41
CA ILE A 267 -4.12 -2.07 10.12
C ILE A 267 -4.88 -3.10 10.97
N ALA A 268 -5.06 -2.82 12.26
CA ALA A 268 -5.81 -3.71 13.17
C ALA A 268 -7.29 -3.83 12.78
N GLU A 269 -7.90 -2.74 12.32
CA GLU A 269 -9.28 -2.72 11.83
C GLU A 269 -9.49 -3.75 10.70
N GLN A 270 -8.55 -3.84 9.75
CA GLN A 270 -8.59 -4.85 8.71
C GLN A 270 -8.52 -6.28 9.30
N ALA A 271 -7.58 -6.52 10.21
CA ALA A 271 -7.41 -7.83 10.82
C ALA A 271 -8.68 -8.27 11.58
N TYR A 272 -9.24 -7.41 12.41
CA TYR A 272 -10.49 -7.71 13.13
C TYR A 272 -11.67 -7.90 12.19
N TYR A 273 -11.75 -7.13 11.10
CA TYR A 273 -12.80 -7.30 10.10
C TYR A 273 -12.73 -8.68 9.46
N TYR A 274 -11.57 -9.13 9.00
CA TYR A 274 -11.44 -10.45 8.37
C TYR A 274 -11.64 -11.58 9.38
N LEU A 275 -11.09 -11.48 10.59
CA LEU A 275 -11.33 -12.44 11.67
C LEU A 275 -12.81 -12.59 11.97
N SER A 276 -13.55 -11.48 12.07
CA SER A 276 -14.99 -11.53 12.34
C SER A 276 -15.76 -12.31 11.28
N GLY A 277 -15.34 -12.23 10.01
CA GLY A 277 -15.91 -13.02 8.92
C GLY A 277 -15.60 -14.51 9.07
N LEU A 278 -14.33 -14.84 9.29
CA LEU A 278 -13.89 -16.21 9.45
C LEU A 278 -14.61 -16.92 10.62
N TYR A 279 -14.80 -16.23 11.75
CA TYR A 279 -15.55 -16.76 12.88
C TYR A 279 -17.05 -16.88 12.59
N LEU A 280 -17.66 -15.86 11.99
CA LEU A 280 -19.08 -15.89 11.64
C LEU A 280 -19.42 -17.06 10.70
N PHE A 281 -18.59 -17.27 9.66
CA PHE A 281 -18.78 -18.37 8.71
C PHE A 281 -18.59 -19.75 9.33
N LYS A 282 -17.78 -19.87 10.38
CA LYS A 282 -17.61 -21.13 11.13
C LYS A 282 -18.64 -21.34 12.23
N GLY A 283 -19.59 -20.42 12.42
CA GLY A 283 -20.58 -20.49 13.49
C GLY A 283 -20.04 -20.15 14.88
N ASP A 284 -18.82 -19.66 14.98
CA ASP A 284 -18.22 -19.17 16.23
C ASP A 284 -18.65 -17.73 16.50
N TYR A 285 -19.91 -17.58 16.86
CA TYR A 285 -20.54 -16.26 17.04
C TYR A 285 -19.98 -15.51 18.25
N GLY A 286 -19.49 -16.21 19.27
CA GLY A 286 -18.85 -15.62 20.43
C GLY A 286 -17.60 -14.83 20.05
N ASN A 287 -16.66 -15.49 19.34
CA ASN A 287 -15.45 -14.84 18.84
C ASN A 287 -15.75 -13.81 17.75
N ALA A 288 -16.71 -14.06 16.84
CA ALA A 288 -17.13 -13.08 15.84
C ALA A 288 -17.59 -11.77 16.49
N LYS A 289 -18.44 -11.84 17.51
CA LYS A 289 -18.89 -10.69 18.30
C LYS A 289 -17.71 -9.97 18.98
N ALA A 290 -16.84 -10.72 19.66
CA ALA A 290 -15.72 -10.17 20.42
C ALA A 290 -14.78 -9.35 19.52
N VAL A 291 -14.33 -9.93 18.39
CA VAL A 291 -13.40 -9.24 17.46
C VAL A 291 -14.07 -8.08 16.74
N THR A 292 -15.38 -8.18 16.39
CA THR A 292 -16.10 -7.07 15.75
C THR A 292 -16.29 -5.92 16.73
N THR A 293 -16.52 -6.18 18.00
CA THR A 293 -16.59 -5.14 19.04
C THR A 293 -15.24 -4.42 19.16
N LYS A 294 -14.12 -5.16 19.20
CA LYS A 294 -12.77 -4.55 19.16
C LYS A 294 -12.59 -3.64 17.95
N LEU A 295 -12.99 -4.09 16.75
CA LEU A 295 -12.95 -3.27 15.53
C LEU A 295 -13.67 -1.94 15.70
N LEU A 296 -14.90 -1.98 16.22
CA LEU A 296 -15.75 -0.79 16.34
C LEU A 296 -15.28 0.20 17.44
N LEU A 297 -14.46 -0.26 18.37
CA LEU A 297 -13.85 0.57 19.43
C LEU A 297 -12.52 1.22 18.99
N LEU A 298 -11.96 0.82 17.85
CA LEU A 298 -10.71 1.42 17.37
C LEU A 298 -10.88 2.90 17.03
N ASP A 299 -9.99 3.72 17.56
CA ASP A 299 -9.85 5.13 17.16
C ASP A 299 -8.84 5.23 16.00
N THR A 300 -9.35 5.34 14.79
CA THR A 300 -8.53 5.46 13.58
C THR A 300 -8.06 6.89 13.33
N LYS A 301 -8.47 7.87 14.12
CA LYS A 301 -8.23 9.32 13.93
C LYS A 301 -8.64 9.86 12.54
N ALA A 302 -9.31 9.05 11.75
CA ALA A 302 -9.78 9.47 10.43
C ALA A 302 -11.03 10.36 10.59
N LYS A 303 -11.10 11.44 9.79
CA LYS A 303 -12.28 12.34 9.75
C LYS A 303 -13.56 11.62 9.35
N LYS A 304 -13.45 10.53 8.60
CA LYS A 304 -14.55 9.71 8.10
C LYS A 304 -14.38 8.26 8.55
N LYS A 305 -15.47 7.62 8.94
CA LYS A 305 -15.43 6.19 9.26
C LYS A 305 -15.01 5.36 8.04
N SER A 306 -14.15 4.38 8.28
CA SER A 306 -13.64 3.49 7.25
C SER A 306 -14.73 2.56 6.69
N ASP A 307 -14.48 1.99 5.52
CA ASP A 307 -15.33 0.96 4.95
C ASP A 307 -15.43 -0.27 5.88
N PHE A 308 -14.33 -0.64 6.55
CA PHE A 308 -14.31 -1.75 7.50
C PHE A 308 -15.19 -1.47 8.73
N HIS A 309 -15.25 -0.22 9.19
CA HIS A 309 -16.13 0.16 10.30
C HIS A 309 -17.60 0.00 9.91
N VAL A 310 -18.00 0.44 8.72
CA VAL A 310 -19.38 0.28 8.21
C VAL A 310 -19.74 -1.19 8.06
N LEU A 311 -18.89 -1.96 7.38
CA LEU A 311 -19.10 -3.39 7.14
C LEU A 311 -19.01 -4.20 8.45
N GLY A 312 -18.19 -3.77 9.40
CA GLY A 312 -18.11 -4.35 10.74
C GLY A 312 -19.44 -4.22 11.50
N ARG A 313 -20.10 -3.05 11.43
CA ARG A 313 -21.44 -2.89 12.02
C ARG A 313 -22.47 -3.81 11.40
N LEU A 314 -22.47 -3.93 10.07
CA LEU A 314 -23.35 -4.85 9.38
C LEU A 314 -23.11 -6.29 9.88
N ARG A 315 -21.84 -6.69 9.96
CA ARG A 315 -21.45 -8.03 10.42
C ARG A 315 -21.80 -8.29 11.89
N LEU A 316 -21.71 -7.28 12.75
CA LEU A 316 -22.15 -7.40 14.13
C LEU A 316 -23.66 -7.64 14.23
N GLY A 317 -24.46 -6.96 13.39
CA GLY A 317 -25.88 -7.25 13.25
C GLY A 317 -26.16 -8.69 12.83
N MET A 318 -25.45 -9.17 11.81
CA MET A 318 -25.55 -10.57 11.36
C MET A 318 -25.16 -11.56 12.49
N THR A 319 -24.15 -11.23 13.27
CA THR A 319 -23.72 -12.03 14.41
C THR A 319 -24.79 -12.08 15.50
N TYR A 320 -25.42 -10.96 15.84
CA TYR A 320 -26.52 -10.91 16.81
C TYR A 320 -27.74 -11.71 16.33
N ASP A 321 -28.11 -11.63 15.04
CA ASP A 321 -29.19 -12.46 14.49
C ASP A 321 -28.87 -13.94 14.64
N ALA A 322 -27.64 -14.38 14.29
CA ALA A 322 -27.22 -15.74 14.41
C ALA A 322 -27.18 -16.27 15.86
N MET A 323 -27.00 -15.33 16.83
CA MET A 323 -27.09 -15.62 18.28
C MET A 323 -28.53 -15.57 18.83
N GLY A 324 -29.53 -15.20 18.01
CA GLY A 324 -30.91 -15.05 18.42
C GLY A 324 -31.27 -13.69 19.07
N ASP A 325 -30.30 -12.75 19.17
CA ASP A 325 -30.52 -11.39 19.74
C ASP A 325 -31.02 -10.43 18.65
N ARG A 326 -32.27 -10.63 18.26
CA ARG A 326 -32.91 -9.86 17.19
C ARG A 326 -32.97 -8.35 17.49
N THR A 327 -33.11 -7.97 18.75
CA THR A 327 -33.20 -6.58 19.14
C THR A 327 -31.90 -5.84 18.82
N LYS A 328 -30.76 -6.37 19.28
CA LYS A 328 -29.44 -5.79 18.95
C LYS A 328 -29.10 -5.88 17.49
N ALA A 329 -29.50 -6.95 16.80
CA ALA A 329 -29.30 -7.05 15.36
C ALA A 329 -29.96 -5.88 14.62
N LYS A 330 -31.25 -5.59 14.91
CA LYS A 330 -31.97 -4.46 14.32
C LYS A 330 -31.32 -3.11 14.61
N GLU A 331 -30.85 -2.89 15.83
CA GLU A 331 -30.11 -1.68 16.18
C GLU A 331 -28.87 -1.48 15.29
N MET A 332 -28.08 -2.53 15.10
CA MET A 332 -26.89 -2.47 14.23
C MET A 332 -27.25 -2.16 12.78
N TYR A 333 -28.27 -2.80 12.22
CA TYR A 333 -28.70 -2.53 10.86
C TYR A 333 -29.25 -1.11 10.68
N GLN A 334 -30.00 -0.59 11.65
CA GLN A 334 -30.48 0.82 11.64
C GLN A 334 -29.30 1.81 11.67
N LEU A 335 -28.24 1.51 12.40
CA LEU A 335 -27.02 2.33 12.38
C LEU A 335 -26.33 2.30 11.02
N VAL A 336 -26.25 1.12 10.36
CA VAL A 336 -25.70 1.00 8.99
C VAL A 336 -26.48 1.87 7.99
N MET A 337 -27.81 1.94 8.11
CA MET A 337 -28.65 2.78 7.23
C MET A 337 -28.29 4.28 7.30
N ARG A 338 -27.66 4.75 8.38
CA ARG A 338 -27.24 6.15 8.58
C ARG A 338 -25.81 6.43 8.14
N LEU A 339 -25.04 5.39 7.80
CA LEU A 339 -23.64 5.49 7.38
C LEU A 339 -23.53 5.55 5.85
N PRO A 340 -22.38 5.94 5.27
CA PRO A 340 -22.13 5.83 3.85
C PRO A 340 -22.40 4.42 3.34
N ASP A 341 -22.93 4.29 2.13
CA ASP A 341 -23.14 2.98 1.54
C ASP A 341 -21.81 2.38 1.04
N VAL A 342 -21.44 1.25 1.60
CA VAL A 342 -20.21 0.52 1.28
C VAL A 342 -20.56 -0.89 0.83
N GLN A 343 -20.21 -1.24 -0.39
CA GLN A 343 -20.49 -2.57 -0.96
C GLN A 343 -21.96 -2.99 -0.78
N ARG A 344 -22.90 -2.06 -1.04
CA ARG A 344 -24.34 -2.24 -0.85
C ARG A 344 -24.74 -2.59 0.59
N SER A 345 -23.99 -2.05 1.57
CA SER A 345 -24.23 -2.30 3.00
C SER A 345 -25.65 -1.88 3.43
N ARG A 346 -26.19 -0.79 2.85
CA ARG A 346 -27.55 -0.33 3.15
C ARG A 346 -28.61 -1.29 2.62
N ASP A 347 -28.47 -1.79 1.38
CA ASP A 347 -29.41 -2.77 0.81
C ASP A 347 -29.43 -4.03 1.67
N ARG A 348 -28.27 -4.54 2.05
CA ARG A 348 -28.14 -5.72 2.92
C ARG A 348 -28.72 -5.47 4.32
N ALA A 349 -28.48 -4.30 4.91
CA ALA A 349 -29.07 -3.94 6.20
C ALA A 349 -30.60 -3.87 6.11
N LYS A 350 -31.17 -3.31 5.02
CA LYS A 350 -32.62 -3.27 4.77
C LYS A 350 -33.21 -4.67 4.65
N GLU A 351 -32.54 -5.55 3.90
CA GLU A 351 -32.93 -6.95 3.77
C GLU A 351 -32.95 -7.64 5.14
N PHE A 352 -31.87 -7.50 5.94
CA PHE A 352 -31.79 -8.13 7.23
C PHE A 352 -32.70 -7.51 8.31
N LEU A 353 -33.17 -6.26 8.14
CA LEU A 353 -34.21 -5.70 8.96
C LEU A 353 -35.55 -6.42 8.77
N GLN A 354 -35.85 -6.89 7.56
CA GLN A 354 -37.05 -7.63 7.21
C GLN A 354 -36.88 -9.12 7.53
N ASN A 355 -35.80 -9.71 7.04
CA ASN A 355 -35.49 -11.14 7.13
C ASN A 355 -34.22 -11.34 7.96
N PRO A 356 -34.29 -11.89 9.19
CA PRO A 356 -33.10 -12.11 10.00
C PRO A 356 -32.02 -12.92 9.28
N TYR A 357 -30.76 -12.54 9.46
CA TYR A 357 -29.64 -13.37 9.00
C TYR A 357 -29.63 -14.72 9.71
N ARG A 358 -29.66 -15.83 8.95
CA ARG A 358 -29.78 -17.19 9.50
C ARG A 358 -28.49 -18.00 9.55
N GLY A 359 -27.35 -17.35 9.28
CA GLY A 359 -26.07 -18.05 9.10
C GLY A 359 -25.95 -18.67 7.69
N ILE A 360 -24.80 -19.24 7.41
CA ILE A 360 -24.61 -20.11 6.24
C ILE A 360 -24.91 -21.52 6.73
N LYS A 361 -25.91 -22.16 6.13
CA LYS A 361 -26.22 -23.58 6.38
C LYS A 361 -25.18 -24.45 5.71
#